data_c85de9009187695b413545a749f5e5ec
#
_entry.id   c85de9009187695b413545a749f5e5ec
#
_cell.length_a   1.000
_cell.length_b   1.000
_cell.length_c   1.000
_cell.angle_alpha   90.00
_cell.angle_beta   90.00
_cell.angle_gamma   90.00
#
_symmetry.space_group_name_H-M   'P 1'
#
loop_
_entity.id
_entity.type
_entity.pdbx_description
1 polymer ?
#
loop_
_entity_poly.entity_id
_entity_poly.type
_entity_poly.pdbx_seq_one_letter_code
_entity_poly.pdbx_strand_id
1 'polypeptide(L)'
;MSGVLDEVVAEIAAAPHSAAALTLYALVSTLEFEQAGYLFKLAKLRDLSASQRNLAYRLMELMATEANHGAEWQSIKARMDQLVRTG
;
A
#
# COMPACT_ATOMS: atom_id res chain seq x y z
N MET A 1 -11.10 -12.18 2.72
CA MET A 1 -10.06 -12.83 3.50
C MET A 1 -9.18 -11.76 4.13
N SER A 2 -8.94 -11.87 5.42
CA SER A 2 -8.11 -10.85 6.04
C SER A 2 -6.64 -11.15 5.76
N GLY A 3 -5.91 -10.10 5.43
CA GLY A 3 -4.49 -10.20 5.14
C GLY A 3 -3.93 -8.80 5.14
N VAL A 4 -2.66 -8.67 4.77
CA VAL A 4 -2.00 -7.37 4.81
C VAL A 4 -2.71 -6.36 3.90
N LEU A 5 -3.22 -6.79 2.75
CA LEU A 5 -3.92 -5.88 1.85
C LEU A 5 -5.17 -5.29 2.49
N ASP A 6 -5.94 -6.12 3.20
CA ASP A 6 -7.13 -5.65 3.89
C ASP A 6 -6.76 -4.68 5.01
N GLU A 7 -5.66 -4.96 5.72
CA GLU A 7 -5.19 -4.08 6.79
C GLU A 7 -4.72 -2.73 6.24
N VAL A 8 -4.06 -2.75 5.09
CA VAL A 8 -3.60 -1.50 4.45
C VAL A 8 -4.80 -0.67 4.01
N VAL A 9 -5.82 -1.32 3.42
CA VAL A 9 -7.04 -0.61 3.04
C VAL A 9 -7.69 0.04 4.25
N ALA A 10 -7.75 -0.67 5.37
CA ALA A 10 -8.34 -0.13 6.60
C ALA A 10 -7.55 1.07 7.10
N GLU A 11 -6.23 1.03 7.04
CA GLU A 11 -5.39 2.16 7.45
C GLU A 11 -5.63 3.37 6.55
N ILE A 12 -5.69 3.16 5.24
CA ILE A 12 -5.93 4.25 4.30
C ILE A 12 -7.33 4.81 4.51
N ALA A 13 -8.33 3.95 4.70
CA ALA A 13 -9.71 4.39 4.88
C ALA A 13 -9.88 5.24 6.14
N ALA A 14 -9.08 4.96 7.17
CA ALA A 14 -9.18 5.71 8.43
C ALA A 14 -8.76 7.17 8.27
N ALA A 15 -7.79 7.45 7.38
CA ALA A 15 -7.33 8.81 7.13
C ALA A 15 -6.74 8.89 5.72
N PRO A 16 -7.58 8.96 4.68
CA PRO A 16 -7.13 8.78 3.28
C PRO A 16 -6.12 9.79 2.79
N HIS A 17 -6.07 10.97 3.38
CA HIS A 17 -5.15 12.01 2.93
C HIS A 17 -4.01 12.25 3.92
N SER A 18 -3.84 11.36 4.90
CA SER A 18 -2.72 11.46 5.83
C SER A 18 -1.42 11.11 5.13
N ALA A 19 -0.29 11.56 5.69
CA ALA A 19 1.01 11.21 5.16
C ALA A 19 1.19 9.69 5.13
N ALA A 20 0.73 9.00 6.17
CA ALA A 20 0.85 7.55 6.25
C ALA A 20 0.04 6.86 5.16
N ALA A 21 -1.19 7.30 4.93
CA ALA A 21 -2.05 6.70 3.89
C ALA A 21 -1.42 6.88 2.51
N LEU A 22 -0.95 8.08 2.21
CA LEU A 22 -0.34 8.36 0.91
C LEU A 22 0.97 7.59 0.73
N THR A 23 1.73 7.41 1.81
CA THR A 23 2.96 6.63 1.76
C THR A 23 2.66 5.15 1.48
N LEU A 24 1.68 4.57 2.16
CA LEU A 24 1.30 3.18 1.92
C LEU A 24 0.75 2.99 0.51
N TYR A 25 -0.07 3.94 0.06
CA TYR A 25 -0.61 3.90 -1.30
C TYR A 25 0.52 3.97 -2.34
N ALA A 26 1.50 4.85 -2.13
CA ALA A 26 2.65 4.96 -3.02
C ALA A 26 3.44 3.66 -3.07
N LEU A 27 3.60 3.00 -1.94
CA LEU A 27 4.30 1.71 -1.90
C LEU A 27 3.54 0.66 -2.70
N VAL A 28 2.23 0.54 -2.49
CA VAL A 28 1.42 -0.42 -3.23
C VAL A 28 1.52 -0.16 -4.73
N SER A 29 1.46 1.12 -5.14
CA SER A 29 1.57 1.49 -6.54
C SER A 29 2.93 1.10 -7.12
N THR A 30 4.00 1.29 -6.34
CA THR A 30 5.34 0.90 -6.75
C THR A 30 5.43 -0.62 -6.94
N LEU A 31 4.86 -1.37 -6.02
CA LEU A 31 4.89 -2.83 -6.10
C LEU A 31 4.06 -3.36 -7.28
N GLU A 32 2.99 -2.65 -7.64
CA GLU A 32 2.14 -3.06 -8.76
C GLU A 32 2.85 -2.88 -10.10
N PHE A 33 3.59 -1.80 -10.22
CA PHE A 33 4.26 -1.46 -11.47
C PHE A 33 5.78 -1.46 -11.26
N GLU A 34 6.33 -2.63 -11.06
CA GLU A 34 7.74 -2.80 -10.70
C GLU A 34 8.71 -2.14 -11.68
N GLN A 35 8.30 -2.02 -12.93
CA GLN A 35 9.16 -1.47 -13.99
C GLN A 35 8.70 -0.10 -14.47
N ALA A 36 7.74 0.51 -13.82
CA ALA A 36 7.11 1.74 -14.32
C ALA A 36 7.79 3.02 -13.83
N GLY A 37 8.87 2.92 -13.08
CA GLY A 37 9.59 4.12 -12.64
C GLY A 37 9.00 4.81 -11.44
N TYR A 38 7.97 4.25 -10.80
CA TYR A 38 7.50 4.77 -9.54
C TYR A 38 8.59 4.61 -8.49
N LEU A 39 8.79 5.66 -7.73
CA LEU A 39 9.84 5.64 -6.72
C LEU A 39 9.25 5.79 -5.34
N PHE A 40 9.14 4.67 -4.64
CA PHE A 40 8.87 4.71 -3.22
C PHE A 40 10.20 5.02 -2.52
N LYS A 41 10.27 6.16 -1.87
CA LYS A 41 11.49 6.57 -1.19
C LYS A 41 11.55 5.95 0.19
N LEU A 42 12.65 5.27 0.50
CA LEU A 42 12.81 4.63 1.81
C LEU A 42 12.66 5.61 2.96
N ALA A 43 13.05 6.88 2.75
CA ALA A 43 12.90 7.89 3.79
C ALA A 43 11.44 8.09 4.21
N LYS A 44 10.49 7.75 3.36
CA LYS A 44 9.08 7.86 3.69
C LYS A 44 8.63 6.89 4.78
N LEU A 45 9.43 5.87 5.07
CA LEU A 45 9.14 4.98 6.20
C LEU A 45 9.10 5.75 7.51
N ARG A 46 9.77 6.90 7.57
CA ARG A 46 9.77 7.74 8.77
C ARG A 46 8.41 8.37 9.04
N ASP A 47 7.55 8.47 8.03
CA ASP A 47 6.21 9.02 8.18
C ASP A 47 5.23 8.02 8.78
N LEU A 48 5.66 6.77 8.95
CA LEU A 48 4.81 5.69 9.41
C LEU A 48 5.06 5.38 10.88
N SER A 49 3.99 5.04 11.61
CA SER A 49 4.12 4.51 12.96
C SER A 49 4.72 3.09 12.89
N ALA A 50 5.05 2.54 14.04
CA ALA A 50 5.61 1.18 14.10
C ALA A 50 4.67 0.16 13.48
N SER A 51 3.36 0.24 13.77
CA SER A 51 2.39 -0.68 13.20
C SER A 51 2.24 -0.48 11.69
N GLN A 52 2.27 0.77 11.23
CA GLN A 52 2.18 1.07 9.81
C GLN A 52 3.42 0.61 9.06
N ARG A 53 4.60 0.74 9.66
CA ARG A 53 5.83 0.21 9.07
C ARG A 53 5.75 -1.30 8.91
N ASN A 54 5.15 -1.97 9.88
CA ASN A 54 4.97 -3.41 9.79
C ASN A 54 4.14 -3.79 8.57
N LEU A 55 3.09 -3.02 8.29
CA LEU A 55 2.29 -3.22 7.07
C LEU A 55 3.13 -3.04 5.82
N ALA A 56 3.98 -2.01 5.79
CA ALA A 56 4.85 -1.77 4.65
C ALA A 56 5.81 -2.94 4.41
N TYR A 57 6.39 -3.47 5.47
CA TYR A 57 7.30 -4.61 5.35
C TYR A 57 6.58 -5.86 4.86
N ARG A 58 5.36 -6.07 5.33
CA ARG A 58 4.55 -7.22 4.88
C ARG A 58 4.14 -7.08 3.43
N LEU A 59 3.92 -5.85 2.95
CA LEU A 59 3.67 -5.61 1.52
C LEU A 59 4.89 -5.98 0.69
N MET A 60 6.07 -5.61 1.16
CA MET A 60 7.31 -5.98 0.46
C MET A 60 7.47 -7.50 0.40
N GLU A 61 7.08 -8.19 1.45
CA GLU A 61 7.12 -9.65 1.45
C GLU A 61 6.16 -10.23 0.41
N LEU A 62 4.99 -9.63 0.24
CA LEU A 62 4.07 -10.06 -0.81
C LEU A 62 4.72 -9.97 -2.19
N MET A 63 5.41 -8.87 -2.45
CA MET A 63 6.09 -8.70 -3.73
C MET A 63 7.19 -9.74 -3.89
N ALA A 64 7.96 -10.00 -2.82
CA ALA A 64 9.05 -10.96 -2.87
C ALA A 64 8.55 -12.38 -3.15
N THR A 65 7.31 -12.70 -2.76
CA THR A 65 6.70 -14.00 -3.03
C THR A 65 5.81 -13.97 -4.27
N GLU A 66 5.89 -12.90 -5.06
CA GLU A 66 5.15 -12.72 -6.30
C GLU A 66 3.63 -12.73 -6.11
N ALA A 67 3.15 -12.28 -4.95
CA ALA A 67 1.72 -12.21 -4.65
C ALA A 67 1.14 -10.82 -4.92
N ASN A 68 1.88 -9.97 -5.63
CA ASN A 68 1.44 -8.61 -5.95
C ASN A 68 0.73 -8.53 -7.31
N HIS A 69 0.09 -9.61 -7.71
CA HIS A 69 -0.64 -9.70 -8.97
C HIS A 69 -1.95 -10.44 -8.75
N GLY A 70 -2.82 -10.38 -9.76
CA GLY A 70 -4.04 -11.15 -9.75
C GLY A 70 -5.27 -10.32 -9.41
N ALA A 71 -6.42 -11.00 -9.38
CA ALA A 71 -7.70 -10.31 -9.23
C ALA A 71 -7.86 -9.68 -7.85
N GLU A 72 -7.39 -10.34 -6.82
CA GLU A 72 -7.49 -9.78 -5.46
C GLU A 72 -6.66 -8.50 -5.34
N TRP A 73 -5.42 -8.53 -5.83
CA TRP A 73 -4.57 -7.36 -5.82
C TRP A 73 -5.23 -6.20 -6.56
N GLN A 74 -5.74 -6.46 -7.77
CA GLN A 74 -6.36 -5.42 -8.58
C GLN A 74 -7.60 -4.84 -7.94
N SER A 75 -8.43 -5.67 -7.33
CA SER A 75 -9.63 -5.23 -6.63
C SER A 75 -9.29 -4.34 -5.45
N ILE A 76 -8.32 -4.74 -4.65
CA ILE A 76 -7.87 -3.97 -3.49
C ILE A 76 -7.25 -2.66 -3.93
N LYS A 77 -6.42 -2.69 -4.99
CA LYS A 77 -5.77 -1.48 -5.49
C LYS A 77 -6.81 -0.48 -6.00
N ALA A 78 -7.84 -0.96 -6.69
CA ALA A 78 -8.91 -0.09 -7.16
C ALA A 78 -9.61 0.58 -5.98
N ARG A 79 -9.80 -0.13 -4.89
CA ARG A 79 -10.38 0.42 -3.68
C ARG A 79 -9.51 1.51 -3.09
N MET A 80 -8.19 1.27 -3.04
CA MET A 80 -7.26 2.28 -2.54
C MET A 80 -7.27 3.52 -3.43
N ASP A 81 -7.31 3.33 -4.75
CA ASP A 81 -7.38 4.45 -5.70
C ASP A 81 -8.59 5.30 -5.39
N GLN A 82 -9.74 4.69 -5.16
CA GLN A 82 -10.96 5.41 -4.87
C GLN A 82 -10.87 6.17 -3.54
N LEU A 83 -10.34 5.54 -2.50
CA LEU A 83 -10.20 6.16 -1.20
C LEU A 83 -9.29 7.39 -1.26
N VAL A 84 -8.18 7.30 -1.97
CA VAL A 84 -7.24 8.41 -2.07
C VAL A 84 -7.82 9.55 -2.90
N ARG A 85 -8.59 9.25 -3.93
CA ARG A 85 -9.19 10.28 -4.79
C ARG A 85 -10.34 11.01 -4.12
N THR A 86 -11.21 10.29 -3.43
CA THR A 86 -12.47 10.84 -2.95
C THR A 86 -12.55 10.96 -1.44
N GLY A 87 -11.68 10.27 -0.76
CA GLY A 87 -11.63 10.30 0.70
C GLY A 87 -11.01 11.56 1.21
#